data_fe86f4d27fa096105a56b4a62ddc9a9e
#
_entry.id   fe86f4d27fa096105a56b4a62ddc9a9e
#
_cell.length_a   1.000
_cell.length_b   1.000
_cell.length_c   1.000
_cell.angle_alpha   90.00
_cell.angle_beta   90.00
_cell.angle_gamma   90.00
#
_symmetry.space_group_name_H-M   'P 1'
#
loop_
_entity.id
_entity.type
_entity.pdbx_description
1 polymer ?
#
loop_
_entity_poly.entity_id
_entity_poly.type
_entity_poly.pdbx_seq_one_letter_code
_entity_poly.pdbx_strand_id
1 'polypeptide(L)'
;MHQSLSDKAIEIENEFGAHNYHPLPVVLNKGEGVYVWDVEGKKYYDFLSAYSAVNQGHCHPKIIKALIDQSTKLTLTSRAFHNDVLGEYEKFITSFFGYDKVLPIDRKSVV
;
A
#
# COMPACT_ATOMS: atom_id res chain seq x y z
N MET A 1 8.69 30.15 -18.43
CA MET A 1 9.40 29.03 -17.79
C MET A 1 8.49 27.80 -17.81
N HIS A 2 8.96 26.66 -18.26
CA HIS A 2 8.13 25.45 -18.26
C HIS A 2 8.08 24.91 -16.81
N GLN A 3 6.90 24.93 -16.20
CA GLN A 3 6.65 24.36 -14.89
C GLN A 3 6.88 22.83 -14.93
N SER A 4 7.60 22.28 -13.95
CA SER A 4 7.85 20.82 -13.88
C SER A 4 6.56 20.03 -13.60
N LEU A 5 6.58 18.73 -13.85
CA LEU A 5 5.44 17.87 -13.52
C LEU A 5 5.26 17.78 -12.00
N SER A 6 6.36 17.75 -11.26
CA SER A 6 6.34 17.78 -9.78
C SER A 6 5.72 19.06 -9.27
N ASP A 7 6.09 20.24 -9.79
CA ASP A 7 5.54 21.51 -9.35
C ASP A 7 4.02 21.55 -9.53
N LYS A 8 3.52 21.10 -10.69
CA LYS A 8 2.08 21.03 -10.95
C LYS A 8 1.33 20.12 -9.98
N ALA A 9 1.88 18.93 -9.69
CA ALA A 9 1.25 17.98 -8.78
C ALA A 9 1.22 18.55 -7.35
N ILE A 10 2.32 19.16 -6.90
CA ILE A 10 2.44 19.78 -5.58
C ILE A 10 1.49 20.98 -5.44
N GLU A 11 1.36 21.83 -6.47
CA GLU A 11 0.40 22.95 -6.45
C GLU A 11 -1.05 22.46 -6.29
N ILE A 12 -1.45 21.44 -7.05
CA ILE A 12 -2.80 20.88 -6.95
C ILE A 12 -3.03 20.31 -5.53
N GLU A 13 -2.07 19.58 -4.99
CA GLU A 13 -2.17 19.04 -3.64
C GLU A 13 -2.26 20.15 -2.59
N ASN A 14 -1.46 21.23 -2.74
CA ASN A 14 -1.49 22.39 -1.86
C ASN A 14 -2.80 23.19 -1.95
N GLU A 15 -3.41 23.27 -3.13
CA GLU A 15 -4.67 23.99 -3.32
C GLU A 15 -5.87 23.26 -2.69
N PHE A 16 -5.92 21.92 -2.84
CA PHE A 16 -7.10 21.12 -2.46
C PHE A 16 -6.89 20.23 -1.23
N GLY A 17 -5.65 20.00 -0.79
CA GLY A 17 -5.33 19.17 0.37
C GLY A 17 -5.45 19.89 1.70
N ALA A 18 -5.69 19.13 2.77
CA ALA A 18 -5.86 19.68 4.12
C ALA A 18 -4.55 20.04 4.85
N HIS A 19 -3.39 19.89 4.22
CA HIS A 19 -2.05 20.21 4.75
C HIS A 19 -1.73 19.59 6.13
N ASN A 20 -2.21 18.41 6.39
CA ASN A 20 -1.95 17.67 7.64
C ASN A 20 -0.54 17.04 7.69
N TYR A 21 0.19 17.05 6.58
CA TYR A 21 1.59 16.65 6.46
C TYR A 21 2.41 17.70 5.69
N HIS A 22 3.74 17.65 5.86
CA HIS A 22 4.70 18.39 5.05
C HIS A 22 5.58 17.39 4.28
N PRO A 23 5.13 16.88 3.13
CA PRO A 23 5.87 15.94 2.32
C PRO A 23 7.18 16.53 1.79
N LEU A 24 8.14 15.65 1.49
CA LEU A 24 9.31 16.05 0.70
C LEU A 24 8.86 16.45 -0.72
N PRO A 25 9.56 17.41 -1.38
CA PRO A 25 9.19 17.88 -2.71
C PRO A 25 9.57 16.87 -3.81
N VAL A 26 9.11 15.64 -3.67
CA VAL A 26 9.31 14.53 -4.59
C VAL A 26 7.97 13.88 -4.87
N VAL A 27 7.56 13.86 -6.15
CA VAL A 27 6.28 13.30 -6.58
C VAL A 27 6.52 11.93 -7.20
N LEU A 28 6.29 10.87 -6.42
CA LEU A 28 6.48 9.50 -6.87
C LEU A 28 5.30 9.00 -7.69
N ASN A 29 5.57 8.28 -8.78
CA ASN A 29 4.53 7.71 -9.65
C ASN A 29 4.75 6.25 -10.04
N LYS A 30 5.91 5.68 -9.74
CA LYS A 30 6.22 4.29 -10.05
C LYS A 30 7.04 3.65 -8.92
N GLY A 31 6.79 2.35 -8.67
CA GLY A 31 7.57 1.54 -7.75
C GLY A 31 7.79 0.13 -8.29
N GLU A 32 8.99 -0.44 -8.07
CA GLU A 32 9.34 -1.80 -8.44
C GLU A 32 10.45 -2.33 -7.51
N GLY A 33 10.16 -3.36 -6.75
CA GLY A 33 11.09 -3.91 -5.77
C GLY A 33 11.51 -2.85 -4.75
N VAL A 34 12.79 -2.56 -4.65
CA VAL A 34 13.37 -1.56 -3.74
C VAL A 34 13.45 -0.15 -4.35
N TYR A 35 12.99 0.02 -5.57
CA TYR A 35 13.12 1.27 -6.30
C TYR A 35 11.79 1.99 -6.46
N VAL A 36 11.87 3.32 -6.44
CA VAL A 36 10.77 4.21 -6.82
C VAL A 36 11.27 5.24 -7.83
N TRP A 37 10.35 5.79 -8.62
CA TRP A 37 10.64 6.85 -9.59
C TRP A 37 9.68 8.01 -9.38
N ASP A 38 10.21 9.21 -9.57
CA ASP A 38 9.37 10.41 -9.62
C ASP A 38 8.75 10.63 -11.02
N VAL A 39 7.89 11.62 -11.09
CA VAL A 39 7.18 11.98 -12.34
C VAL A 39 8.10 12.52 -13.43
N GLU A 40 9.32 12.95 -13.11
CA GLU A 40 10.38 13.33 -14.05
C GLU A 40 11.21 12.11 -14.51
N GLY A 41 10.96 10.91 -13.94
CA GLY A 41 11.66 9.68 -14.27
C GLY A 41 12.96 9.44 -13.50
N LYS A 42 13.27 10.26 -12.50
CA LYS A 42 14.43 10.04 -11.65
C LYS A 42 14.20 8.87 -10.70
N LYS A 43 15.18 7.99 -10.60
CA LYS A 43 15.15 6.77 -9.80
C LYS A 43 15.74 6.99 -8.41
N TYR A 44 15.11 6.42 -7.40
CA TYR A 44 15.54 6.43 -6.00
C TYR A 44 15.49 5.03 -5.40
N TYR A 45 16.28 4.81 -4.34
CA TYR A 45 16.05 3.69 -3.42
C TYR A 45 15.02 4.09 -2.37
N ASP A 46 14.03 3.24 -2.14
CA ASP A 46 13.05 3.44 -1.08
C ASP A 46 13.49 2.74 0.22
N PHE A 47 14.16 3.49 1.09
CA PHE A 47 14.53 3.02 2.42
C PHE A 47 13.44 3.21 3.48
N LEU A 48 12.36 3.90 3.15
CA LEU A 48 11.24 4.13 4.06
C LEU A 48 10.19 3.02 3.99
N SER A 49 9.96 2.47 2.78
CA SER A 49 9.04 1.36 2.49
C SER A 49 7.66 1.54 3.13
N ALA A 50 7.11 2.77 3.05
CA ALA A 50 5.85 3.16 3.72
C ALA A 50 5.80 2.70 5.20
N TYR A 51 6.88 2.99 5.95
CA TYR A 51 7.08 2.54 7.35
C TYR A 51 7.03 1.01 7.49
N SER A 52 7.73 0.32 6.61
CA SER A 52 7.82 -1.15 6.52
C SER A 52 6.54 -1.86 6.03
N ALA A 53 5.52 -1.13 5.58
CA ALA A 53 4.33 -1.74 5.00
C ALA A 53 4.62 -2.43 3.64
N VAL A 54 5.62 -1.93 2.90
CA VAL A 54 6.04 -2.47 1.59
C VAL A 54 7.32 -3.30 1.73
N ASN A 55 7.45 -4.07 2.79
CA ASN A 55 8.64 -4.85 3.12
C ASN A 55 8.96 -5.98 2.12
N GLN A 56 8.01 -6.39 1.29
CA GLN A 56 8.20 -7.34 0.19
C GLN A 56 8.60 -6.66 -1.14
N GLY A 57 8.82 -5.34 -1.11
CA GLY A 57 9.08 -4.52 -2.28
C GLY A 57 7.82 -4.03 -2.98
N HIS A 58 7.98 -2.96 -3.74
CA HIS A 58 6.91 -2.38 -4.55
C HIS A 58 6.46 -3.34 -5.65
N CYS A 59 5.17 -3.44 -5.85
CA CYS A 59 4.55 -4.21 -6.93
C CYS A 59 5.05 -5.66 -7.03
N HIS A 60 5.25 -6.34 -5.88
CA HIS A 60 5.70 -7.72 -5.88
C HIS A 60 4.75 -8.60 -6.71
N PRO A 61 5.23 -9.32 -7.76
CA PRO A 61 4.37 -9.94 -8.77
C PRO A 61 3.38 -10.96 -8.21
N LYS A 62 3.76 -11.74 -7.19
CA LYS A 62 2.85 -12.69 -6.53
C LYS A 62 1.74 -12.00 -5.75
N ILE A 63 2.05 -10.87 -5.08
CA ILE A 63 1.09 -10.09 -4.32
C ILE A 63 0.11 -9.40 -5.26
N ILE A 64 0.62 -8.76 -6.32
CA ILE A 64 -0.22 -8.11 -7.34
C ILE A 64 -1.12 -9.12 -8.05
N LYS A 65 -0.58 -10.31 -8.39
CA LYS A 65 -1.41 -11.35 -8.98
C LYS A 65 -2.55 -11.79 -8.04
N ALA A 66 -2.27 -12.03 -6.77
CA ALA A 66 -3.30 -12.40 -5.79
C ALA A 66 -4.37 -11.32 -5.65
N LEU A 67 -3.97 -10.03 -5.63
CA LEU A 67 -4.89 -8.89 -5.61
C LEU A 67 -5.80 -8.87 -6.83
N ILE A 68 -5.23 -9.01 -8.04
CA ILE A 68 -5.98 -9.03 -9.30
C ILE A 68 -6.96 -10.20 -9.32
N ASP A 69 -6.50 -11.40 -9.00
CA ASP A 69 -7.32 -12.62 -9.02
C ASP A 69 -8.51 -12.50 -8.04
N GLN A 70 -8.29 -11.93 -6.85
CA GLN A 70 -9.33 -11.77 -5.84
C GLN A 70 -10.29 -10.61 -6.15
N SER A 71 -9.78 -9.49 -6.64
CA SER A 71 -10.59 -8.28 -6.91
C SER A 71 -11.65 -8.49 -7.97
N THR A 72 -11.47 -9.45 -8.87
CA THR A 72 -12.47 -9.84 -9.90
C THR A 72 -13.57 -10.76 -9.36
N LYS A 73 -13.44 -11.28 -8.14
CA LYS A 73 -14.42 -12.17 -7.50
C LYS A 73 -15.19 -11.45 -6.41
N LEU A 74 -14.48 -10.93 -5.42
CA LEU A 74 -15.05 -10.26 -4.25
C LEU A 74 -13.99 -9.36 -3.62
N THR A 75 -14.28 -8.06 -3.53
CA THR A 75 -13.33 -7.06 -3.01
C THR A 75 -13.47 -6.85 -1.50
N LEU A 76 -14.70 -6.82 -0.99
CA LEU A 76 -14.98 -6.52 0.40
C LEU A 76 -16.30 -7.15 0.84
N THR A 77 -16.32 -7.70 2.07
CA THR A 77 -17.54 -8.08 2.77
C THR A 77 -17.61 -7.43 4.14
N SER A 78 -18.83 -7.16 4.62
CA SER A 78 -19.02 -6.86 6.04
C SER A 78 -18.63 -8.06 6.91
N ARG A 79 -18.13 -7.81 8.11
CA ARG A 79 -17.89 -8.87 9.12
C ARG A 79 -19.18 -9.54 9.63
N ALA A 80 -20.34 -9.06 9.19
CA ALA A 80 -21.61 -9.75 9.39
C ALA A 80 -21.70 -11.07 8.58
N PHE A 81 -20.82 -11.27 7.61
CA PHE A 81 -20.76 -12.46 6.77
C PHE A 81 -19.41 -13.15 6.88
N HIS A 82 -19.39 -14.45 6.68
CA HIS A 82 -18.18 -15.20 6.41
C HIS A 82 -17.78 -15.05 4.94
N ASN A 83 -16.49 -15.26 4.64
CA ASN A 83 -15.99 -15.42 3.28
C ASN A 83 -15.02 -16.61 3.21
N ASP A 84 -14.71 -17.05 2.02
CA ASP A 84 -13.95 -18.27 1.76
C ASP A 84 -12.43 -18.13 1.98
N VAL A 85 -11.90 -16.91 2.03
CA VAL A 85 -10.45 -16.68 2.11
C VAL A 85 -9.95 -16.37 3.53
N LEU A 86 -10.79 -15.77 4.39
CA LEU A 86 -10.36 -15.33 5.72
C LEU A 86 -9.97 -16.51 6.62
N GLY A 87 -10.79 -17.56 6.64
CA GLY A 87 -10.52 -18.75 7.46
C GLY A 87 -9.24 -19.48 7.04
N GLU A 88 -8.95 -19.55 5.75
CA GLU A 88 -7.69 -20.13 5.25
C GLU A 88 -6.48 -19.27 5.65
N TYR A 89 -6.59 -17.94 5.62
CA TYR A 89 -5.57 -17.05 6.12
C TYR A 89 -5.33 -17.24 7.63
N GLU A 90 -6.39 -17.25 8.43
CA GLU A 90 -6.32 -17.45 9.88
C GLU A 90 -5.65 -18.78 10.24
N LYS A 91 -6.02 -19.84 9.57
CA LYS A 91 -5.41 -21.18 9.71
C LYS A 91 -3.92 -21.16 9.36
N PHE A 92 -3.56 -20.53 8.25
CA PHE A 92 -2.15 -20.42 7.85
C PHE A 92 -1.33 -19.66 8.89
N ILE A 93 -1.78 -18.50 9.33
CA ILE A 93 -1.05 -17.63 10.27
C ILE A 93 -0.91 -18.28 11.65
N THR A 94 -1.96 -18.90 12.17
CA THR A 94 -1.91 -19.61 13.46
C THR A 94 -0.93 -20.78 13.42
N SER A 95 -0.95 -21.56 12.34
CA SER A 95 0.02 -22.66 12.15
C SER A 95 1.45 -22.15 12.01
N PHE A 96 1.65 -21.05 11.26
CA PHE A 96 2.98 -20.51 11.00
C PHE A 96 3.65 -19.95 12.26
N PHE A 97 2.90 -19.25 13.12
CA PHE A 97 3.40 -18.65 14.34
C PHE A 97 3.22 -19.50 15.60
N GLY A 98 2.50 -20.62 15.53
CA GLY A 98 2.27 -21.52 16.65
C GLY A 98 1.29 -20.98 17.69
N TYR A 99 0.28 -20.21 17.27
CA TYR A 99 -0.79 -19.72 18.14
C TYR A 99 -2.11 -20.42 17.88
N ASP A 100 -3.00 -20.47 18.87
CA ASP A 100 -4.31 -21.11 18.75
C ASP A 100 -5.28 -20.30 17.91
N LYS A 101 -5.20 -18.96 17.98
CA LYS A 101 -6.10 -18.02 17.31
C LYS A 101 -5.39 -16.75 16.87
N VAL A 102 -5.95 -16.09 15.85
CA VAL A 102 -5.51 -14.78 15.35
C VAL A 102 -6.69 -13.83 15.26
N LEU A 103 -6.46 -12.57 15.56
CA LEU A 103 -7.41 -11.49 15.34
C LEU A 103 -6.82 -10.50 14.33
N PRO A 104 -7.24 -10.55 13.05
CA PRO A 104 -6.83 -9.55 12.08
C PRO A 104 -7.51 -8.21 12.38
N ILE A 105 -6.71 -7.18 12.65
CA ILE A 105 -7.18 -5.81 12.89
C ILE A 105 -6.38 -4.80 12.07
N ASP A 106 -7.07 -3.74 11.63
CA ASP A 106 -6.42 -2.60 11.02
C ASP A 106 -5.78 -1.71 12.08
N ARG A 107 -4.55 -1.30 11.83
CA ARG A 107 -3.77 -0.45 12.73
C ARG A 107 -4.45 0.89 13.09
N LYS A 108 -5.34 1.42 12.23
CA LYS A 108 -6.03 2.70 12.42
C LYS A 108 -7.44 2.59 13.01
N SER A 109 -7.96 1.39 13.17
CA SER A 109 -9.30 1.16 13.72
C SER A 109 -9.34 1.03 15.24
N VAL A 110 -8.20 1.24 15.92
CA VAL A 110 -8.07 1.24 17.38
C VAL A 110 -7.84 2.68 17.84
N VAL A 111 -8.86 3.51 17.68
CA VAL A 111 -8.95 4.82 18.33
C VAL A 111 -10.32 4.90 19.00
#